data_617ab2edad846f48ca1a01327b3b550d
#
_entry.id   617ab2edad846f48ca1a01327b3b550d
#
_cell.length_a   1.000
_cell.length_b   1.000
_cell.length_c   1.000
_cell.angle_alpha   90.00
_cell.angle_beta   90.00
_cell.angle_gamma   90.00
#
_symmetry.space_group_name_H-M   'P 1'
#
loop_
_entity.id
_entity.type
_entity.pdbx_description
1 polymer ?
#
loop_
_entity_poly.entity_id
_entity_poly.type
_entity_poly.pdbx_seq_one_letter_code
_entity_poly.pdbx_strand_id
1 'polypeptide(L)'
;MAALSALVFTLSGWLGLYLLARDPRKPVLALAAVGLCGFAVVVALDAVRTAGVTHTGLLSKLEIYLVAVPGVAWFAVLVELARPRDHWRARSRELLLVAGVAALTLCGAVLAGSVEGPLRAGHVLMFAAISLSTLGAMVAALLRPAQPVPVAGVVVVATLFFALGNAILIIPLGLLPSWLALASTGFDVLMLGLAVAVWDAFDEGQALRADMLRSFAGSIVVAVLFGGQALVALAVTRHDPTAQAVLSVLLFGSLAVAIAVQVLADPLAGMLDRLAFRRSPGLRQDRATLRHTGAALPLRSVDPLEDVDDDTFARLTRRAIGHYGDLTKLVASPLTALPVIDERLAARGAADQPLERANELKAVLADAIGRLKPRDGGDFGTTEHWRHYNSLYFPYVVGVRAYAQNATAAGLDPTARQAWQWFATEVPQRSLHNWQNAAARLIAADLRGRVAVTSE
;
A
#
# COMPACT_ATOMS: atom_id res chain seq x y z
N MET A 1 -2.35 30.03 -11.11
CA MET A 1 -1.90 29.40 -9.85
C MET A 1 -2.99 28.52 -9.25
N ALA A 2 -4.19 29.03 -8.91
CA ALA A 2 -5.23 28.23 -8.24
C ALA A 2 -5.57 26.89 -8.92
N ALA A 3 -5.64 26.85 -10.26
CA ALA A 3 -5.91 25.59 -10.99
C ALA A 3 -4.77 24.56 -10.81
N LEU A 4 -3.51 24.99 -10.86
CA LEU A 4 -2.36 24.12 -10.65
C LEU A 4 -2.33 23.61 -9.19
N SER A 5 -2.57 24.51 -8.22
CA SER A 5 -2.66 24.11 -6.81
C SER A 5 -3.80 23.12 -6.57
N ALA A 6 -4.97 23.33 -7.18
CA ALA A 6 -6.10 22.41 -7.11
C ALA A 6 -5.77 21.04 -7.74
N LEU A 7 -5.07 21.01 -8.87
CA LEU A 7 -4.63 19.79 -9.51
C LEU A 7 -3.64 19.01 -8.61
N VAL A 8 -2.60 19.67 -8.13
CA VAL A 8 -1.57 19.06 -7.25
C VAL A 8 -2.21 18.59 -5.95
N PHE A 9 -3.09 19.38 -5.35
CA PHE A 9 -3.87 18.98 -4.17
C PHE A 9 -4.70 17.73 -4.42
N THR A 10 -5.45 17.72 -5.53
CA THR A 10 -6.32 16.59 -5.89
C THR A 10 -5.51 15.29 -6.06
N LEU A 11 -4.43 15.37 -6.83
CA LEU A 11 -3.60 14.17 -7.11
C LEU A 11 -2.92 13.65 -5.84
N SER A 12 -2.32 14.54 -5.05
CA SER A 12 -1.63 14.15 -3.82
C SER A 12 -2.61 13.66 -2.75
N GLY A 13 -3.74 14.35 -2.57
CA GLY A 13 -4.78 13.95 -1.64
C GLY A 13 -5.43 12.62 -2.03
N TRP A 14 -5.76 12.44 -3.32
CA TRP A 14 -6.28 11.19 -3.83
C TRP A 14 -5.32 10.02 -3.57
N LEU A 15 -4.06 10.16 -3.97
CA LEU A 15 -3.08 9.09 -3.83
C LEU A 15 -2.82 8.76 -2.35
N GLY A 16 -2.73 9.79 -1.49
CA GLY A 16 -2.58 9.60 -0.05
C GLY A 16 -3.76 8.84 0.56
N LEU A 17 -4.99 9.24 0.25
CA LEU A 17 -6.18 8.54 0.73
C LEU A 17 -6.33 7.15 0.12
N TYR A 18 -5.94 6.94 -1.14
CA TYR A 18 -5.93 5.63 -1.79
C TYR A 18 -5.00 4.66 -1.07
N LEU A 19 -3.76 5.08 -0.75
CA LEU A 19 -2.82 4.25 0.01
C LEU A 19 -3.36 3.90 1.41
N LEU A 20 -3.98 4.88 2.09
CA LEU A 20 -4.58 4.66 3.39
C LEU A 20 -5.78 3.71 3.34
N ALA A 21 -6.64 3.83 2.32
CA ALA A 21 -7.81 2.97 2.13
C ALA A 21 -7.44 1.52 1.80
N ARG A 22 -6.28 1.32 1.15
CA ARG A 22 -5.81 0.00 0.73
C ARG A 22 -5.46 -0.90 1.92
N ASP A 23 -4.59 -0.47 2.82
CA ASP A 23 -4.35 -1.14 4.10
C ASP A 23 -3.76 -0.16 5.14
N PRO A 24 -4.59 0.38 6.04
CA PRO A 24 -4.13 1.32 7.08
C PRO A 24 -3.24 0.67 8.15
N ARG A 25 -3.16 -0.67 8.19
CA ARG A 25 -2.32 -1.40 9.16
C ARG A 25 -0.89 -1.56 8.69
N LYS A 26 -0.62 -1.40 7.40
CA LYS A 26 0.74 -1.42 6.87
C LYS A 26 1.43 -0.09 7.13
N PRO A 27 2.50 -0.05 7.94
CA PRO A 27 3.14 1.21 8.32
C PRO A 27 3.69 1.97 7.12
N VAL A 28 4.20 1.29 6.10
CA VAL A 28 4.72 1.92 4.88
C VAL A 28 3.62 2.70 4.15
N LEU A 29 2.44 2.09 3.96
CA LEU A 29 1.31 2.75 3.29
C LEU A 29 0.75 3.90 4.12
N ALA A 30 0.59 3.69 5.43
CA ALA A 30 0.08 4.72 6.34
C ALA A 30 1.02 5.94 6.40
N LEU A 31 2.33 5.73 6.50
CA LEU A 31 3.33 6.80 6.51
C LEU A 31 3.39 7.55 5.17
N ALA A 32 3.36 6.84 4.04
CA ALA A 32 3.29 7.47 2.72
C ALA A 32 2.00 8.29 2.56
N ALA A 33 0.87 7.77 3.04
CA ALA A 33 -0.40 8.50 3.04
C ALA A 33 -0.33 9.80 3.87
N VAL A 34 0.27 9.76 5.06
CA VAL A 34 0.49 10.95 5.90
C VAL A 34 1.34 11.99 5.16
N GLY A 35 2.41 11.57 4.48
CA GLY A 35 3.25 12.47 3.69
C GLY A 35 2.50 13.14 2.55
N LEU A 36 1.76 12.36 1.75
CA LEU A 36 0.97 12.84 0.61
C LEU A 36 -0.18 13.77 1.04
N CYS A 37 -0.95 13.37 2.05
CA CYS A 37 -2.02 14.21 2.58
C CYS A 37 -1.48 15.48 3.24
N GLY A 38 -0.35 15.37 3.97
CA GLY A 38 0.34 16.54 4.55
C GLY A 38 0.78 17.53 3.47
N PHE A 39 1.35 17.04 2.36
CA PHE A 39 1.71 17.89 1.23
C PHE A 39 0.47 18.56 0.59
N ALA A 40 -0.61 17.83 0.39
CA ALA A 40 -1.86 18.39 -0.12
C ALA A 40 -2.36 19.54 0.77
N VAL A 41 -2.32 19.36 2.10
CA VAL A 41 -2.72 20.42 3.04
C VAL A 41 -1.80 21.64 2.94
N VAL A 42 -0.48 21.45 2.81
CA VAL A 42 0.46 22.57 2.62
C VAL A 42 0.13 23.37 1.34
N VAL A 43 -0.13 22.65 0.22
CA VAL A 43 -0.54 23.29 -1.05
C VAL A 43 -1.83 24.10 -0.90
N ALA A 44 -2.82 23.56 -0.18
CA ALA A 44 -4.07 24.27 0.09
C ALA A 44 -3.85 25.52 0.95
N LEU A 45 -3.04 25.42 2.00
CA LEU A 45 -2.71 26.55 2.89
C LEU A 45 -1.97 27.67 2.14
N ASP A 46 -0.96 27.33 1.33
CA ASP A 46 -0.24 28.30 0.50
C ASP A 46 -1.17 28.98 -0.51
N ALA A 47 -2.04 28.22 -1.17
CA ALA A 47 -3.01 28.79 -2.12
C ALA A 47 -4.02 29.73 -1.45
N VAL A 48 -4.53 29.38 -0.28
CA VAL A 48 -5.45 30.22 0.51
C VAL A 48 -4.72 31.49 1.00
N ARG A 49 -3.49 31.37 1.47
CA ARG A 49 -2.66 32.48 1.91
C ARG A 49 -2.39 33.48 0.76
N THR A 50 -2.03 32.97 -0.41
CA THR A 50 -1.77 33.80 -1.61
C THR A 50 -3.02 34.44 -2.19
N ALA A 51 -4.22 33.91 -1.90
CA ALA A 51 -5.49 34.50 -2.31
C ALA A 51 -5.92 35.73 -1.47
N GLY A 52 -5.11 36.19 -0.52
CA GLY A 52 -5.34 37.46 0.18
C GLY A 52 -5.95 37.35 1.57
N VAL A 53 -5.89 36.15 2.21
CA VAL A 53 -6.23 36.01 3.63
C VAL A 53 -5.10 36.60 4.47
N THR A 54 -5.10 37.95 4.59
CA THR A 54 -4.02 38.69 5.22
C THR A 54 -3.99 38.63 6.76
N HIS A 55 -4.94 37.94 7.40
CA HIS A 55 -5.16 38.13 8.84
C HIS A 55 -4.62 37.03 9.73
N THR A 56 -3.79 36.12 9.24
CA THR A 56 -3.47 35.04 10.14
C THR A 56 -1.98 34.68 10.12
N GLY A 57 -1.25 35.27 11.03
CA GLY A 57 -0.01 34.73 11.55
C GLY A 57 -0.17 33.25 11.98
N LEU A 58 -1.41 32.76 12.14
CA LEU A 58 -1.76 31.39 12.38
C LEU A 58 -1.58 30.52 11.13
N LEU A 59 -2.09 30.93 9.94
CA LEU A 59 -1.94 30.14 8.69
C LEU A 59 -0.47 30.01 8.28
N SER A 60 0.28 31.11 8.37
CA SER A 60 1.72 31.08 8.10
C SER A 60 2.49 30.20 9.09
N LYS A 61 2.11 30.20 10.36
CA LYS A 61 2.70 29.28 11.35
C LYS A 61 2.33 27.83 11.07
N LEU A 62 1.08 27.54 10.76
CA LEU A 62 0.65 26.18 10.40
C LEU A 62 1.38 25.67 9.17
N GLU A 63 1.57 26.50 8.15
CA GLU A 63 2.32 26.16 6.94
C GLU A 63 3.77 25.75 7.28
N ILE A 64 4.48 26.54 8.10
CA ILE A 64 5.85 26.26 8.53
C ILE A 64 5.94 24.94 9.30
N TYR A 65 4.97 24.61 10.14
CA TYR A 65 4.96 23.33 10.87
C TYR A 65 4.63 22.15 9.97
N LEU A 66 3.72 22.33 9.01
CA LEU A 66 3.25 21.24 8.16
C LEU A 66 4.18 20.96 6.98
N VAL A 67 4.98 21.93 6.53
CA VAL A 67 5.90 21.77 5.39
C VAL A 67 6.93 20.67 5.61
N ALA A 68 7.27 20.34 6.85
CA ALA A 68 8.19 19.26 7.19
C ALA A 68 7.53 17.86 7.21
N VAL A 69 6.20 17.80 7.27
CA VAL A 69 5.46 16.51 7.41
C VAL A 69 5.77 15.54 6.27
N PRO A 70 5.75 15.93 4.98
CA PRO A 70 6.11 15.04 3.89
C PRO A 70 7.52 14.46 4.03
N GLY A 71 8.48 15.31 4.43
CA GLY A 71 9.88 14.90 4.59
C GLY A 71 10.09 13.89 5.72
N VAL A 72 9.51 14.15 6.88
CA VAL A 72 9.58 13.23 8.02
C VAL A 72 8.86 11.92 7.72
N ALA A 73 7.70 11.98 7.06
CA ALA A 73 6.94 10.81 6.66
C ALA A 73 7.72 9.93 5.67
N TRP A 74 8.37 10.55 4.67
CA TRP A 74 9.21 9.82 3.73
C TRP A 74 10.44 9.19 4.40
N PHE A 75 11.11 9.91 5.28
CA PHE A 75 12.17 9.33 6.08
C PHE A 75 11.69 8.09 6.86
N ALA A 76 10.54 8.17 7.49
CA ALA A 76 9.95 7.05 8.21
C ALA A 76 9.62 5.86 7.29
N VAL A 77 9.14 6.10 6.06
CA VAL A 77 8.94 5.06 5.02
C VAL A 77 10.27 4.37 4.71
N LEU A 78 11.35 5.13 4.47
CA LEU A 78 12.67 4.56 4.18
C LEU A 78 13.21 3.71 5.33
N VAL A 79 13.03 4.18 6.56
CA VAL A 79 13.42 3.43 7.77
C VAL A 79 12.65 2.10 7.86
N GLU A 80 11.35 2.12 7.60
CA GLU A 80 10.53 0.90 7.61
C GLU A 80 10.90 -0.05 6.47
N LEU A 81 11.19 0.45 5.25
CA LEU A 81 11.68 -0.35 4.13
C LEU A 81 13.07 -0.96 4.39
N ALA A 82 13.93 -0.23 5.11
CA ALA A 82 15.26 -0.71 5.49
C ALA A 82 15.26 -1.74 6.62
N ARG A 83 14.11 -2.04 7.21
CA ARG A 83 13.98 -2.86 8.41
C ARG A 83 14.23 -4.34 8.17
N PRO A 84 15.06 -5.02 9.04
CA PRO A 84 15.15 -6.48 9.05
C PRO A 84 13.85 -7.10 9.59
N ARG A 85 13.32 -8.13 8.90
CA ARG A 85 12.04 -8.78 9.24
C ARG A 85 11.97 -9.44 10.63
N ASP A 86 13.09 -9.61 11.35
CA ASP A 86 13.18 -10.53 12.48
C ASP A 86 13.50 -9.92 13.88
N HIS A 87 13.54 -8.59 14.08
CA HIS A 87 13.96 -8.03 15.37
C HIS A 87 13.00 -6.99 15.94
N TRP A 88 12.22 -7.37 16.96
CA TRP A 88 11.37 -6.45 17.73
C TRP A 88 12.18 -5.35 18.48
N ARG A 89 13.42 -5.62 18.88
CA ARG A 89 14.34 -4.63 19.50
C ARG A 89 14.79 -3.54 18.53
N ALA A 90 14.77 -3.79 17.23
CA ALA A 90 15.05 -2.79 16.22
C ALA A 90 13.96 -1.71 16.17
N ARG A 91 12.68 -2.07 16.41
CA ARG A 91 11.54 -1.16 16.34
C ARG A 91 11.65 0.04 17.29
N SER A 92 12.14 -0.14 18.50
CA SER A 92 12.30 0.98 19.46
C SER A 92 13.37 1.98 19.01
N ARG A 93 14.48 1.49 18.44
CA ARG A 93 15.55 2.36 17.91
C ARG A 93 15.08 3.13 16.68
N GLU A 94 14.36 2.50 15.79
CA GLU A 94 13.79 3.10 14.57
C GLU A 94 12.77 4.18 14.93
N LEU A 95 11.87 3.90 15.86
CA LEU A 95 10.94 4.91 16.39
C LEU A 95 11.65 6.10 17.03
N LEU A 96 12.72 5.86 17.77
CA LEU A 96 13.54 6.93 18.37
C LEU A 96 14.23 7.77 17.29
N LEU A 97 14.74 7.15 16.23
CA LEU A 97 15.34 7.89 15.09
C LEU A 97 14.29 8.77 14.40
N VAL A 98 13.12 8.23 14.07
CA VAL A 98 12.04 9.01 13.44
C VAL A 98 11.57 10.12 14.37
N ALA A 99 11.38 9.84 15.66
CA ALA A 99 11.00 10.84 16.65
C ALA A 99 12.08 11.93 16.81
N GLY A 100 13.36 11.56 16.76
CA GLY A 100 14.50 12.49 16.81
C GLY A 100 14.52 13.44 15.61
N VAL A 101 14.33 12.91 14.39
CA VAL A 101 14.25 13.74 13.18
C VAL A 101 13.01 14.64 13.22
N ALA A 102 11.84 14.12 13.64
CA ALA A 102 10.63 14.90 13.81
C ALA A 102 10.81 16.03 14.86
N ALA A 103 11.46 15.75 15.99
CA ALA A 103 11.75 16.75 17.00
C ALA A 103 12.73 17.82 16.48
N LEU A 104 13.76 17.44 15.75
CA LEU A 104 14.72 18.35 15.16
C LEU A 104 14.08 19.26 14.10
N THR A 105 13.20 18.71 13.25
CA THR A 105 12.44 19.48 12.27
C THR A 105 11.43 20.42 12.95
N LEU A 106 10.79 19.99 14.03
CA LEU A 106 9.91 20.83 14.83
C LEU A 106 10.68 22.00 15.48
N CYS A 107 11.86 21.74 16.05
CA CYS A 107 12.73 22.82 16.54
C CYS A 107 13.11 23.80 15.42
N GLY A 108 13.43 23.30 14.23
CA GLY A 108 13.69 24.11 13.05
C GLY A 108 12.48 24.97 12.67
N ALA A 109 11.26 24.42 12.70
CA ALA A 109 10.01 25.13 12.42
C ALA A 109 9.74 26.26 13.45
N VAL A 110 9.96 25.98 14.74
CA VAL A 110 9.87 26.98 15.81
C VAL A 110 10.87 28.12 15.59
N LEU A 111 12.12 27.81 15.29
CA LEU A 111 13.16 28.79 15.00
C LEU A 111 12.83 29.59 13.73
N ALA A 112 12.31 28.95 12.69
CA ALA A 112 11.87 29.64 11.47
C ALA A 112 10.69 30.57 11.72
N GLY A 113 9.80 30.23 12.63
CA GLY A 113 8.63 31.06 13.02
C GLY A 113 8.97 32.20 13.96
N SER A 114 10.12 32.17 14.66
CA SER A 114 10.50 33.16 15.68
C SER A 114 11.42 34.27 15.19
N VAL A 115 12.06 34.10 14.03
CA VAL A 115 13.03 35.05 13.46
C VAL A 115 12.51 35.64 12.14
N GLU A 116 12.62 36.91 11.90
CA GLU A 116 12.26 37.56 10.63
C GLU A 116 13.39 37.48 9.62
N GLY A 117 13.08 37.33 8.35
CA GLY A 117 14.06 37.30 7.25
C GLY A 117 13.75 36.23 6.17
N PRO A 118 14.32 36.36 4.96
CA PRO A 118 14.03 35.45 3.84
C PRO A 118 14.63 34.03 4.02
N LEU A 119 15.85 33.95 4.52
CA LEU A 119 16.50 32.67 4.83
C LEU A 119 16.81 32.61 6.34
N ARG A 120 16.09 31.76 7.05
CA ARG A 120 16.17 31.64 8.49
C ARG A 120 16.97 30.40 8.87
N ALA A 121 17.74 30.45 9.96
CA ALA A 121 18.46 29.31 10.47
C ALA A 121 17.55 28.08 10.67
N GLY A 122 16.30 28.29 11.06
CA GLY A 122 15.30 27.24 11.18
C GLY A 122 15.01 26.50 9.88
N HIS A 123 14.92 27.20 8.75
CA HIS A 123 14.72 26.55 7.43
C HIS A 123 15.92 25.67 7.05
N VAL A 124 17.15 26.15 7.31
CA VAL A 124 18.38 25.39 7.04
C VAL A 124 18.44 24.14 7.94
N LEU A 125 18.04 24.29 9.20
CA LEU A 125 18.01 23.15 10.14
C LEU A 125 16.99 22.10 9.69
N MET A 126 15.78 22.51 9.33
CA MET A 126 14.74 21.60 8.82
C MET A 126 15.22 20.86 7.57
N PHE A 127 15.73 21.60 6.60
CA PHE A 127 16.25 21.04 5.35
C PHE A 127 17.38 20.06 5.60
N ALA A 128 18.38 20.45 6.41
CA ALA A 128 19.52 19.58 6.73
C ALA A 128 19.06 18.30 7.47
N ALA A 129 18.15 18.44 8.45
CA ALA A 129 17.64 17.31 9.20
C ALA A 129 16.92 16.30 8.30
N ILE A 130 16.05 16.75 7.42
CA ILE A 130 15.30 15.88 6.50
C ILE A 130 16.23 15.28 5.44
N SER A 131 17.05 16.12 4.77
CA SER A 131 17.87 15.66 3.65
C SER A 131 18.95 14.69 4.08
N LEU A 132 19.67 14.96 5.18
CA LEU A 132 20.72 14.07 5.70
C LEU A 132 20.14 12.75 6.22
N SER A 133 19.00 12.81 6.90
CA SER A 133 18.35 11.60 7.41
C SER A 133 17.78 10.73 6.29
N THR A 134 17.12 11.32 5.27
CA THR A 134 16.58 10.57 4.13
C THR A 134 17.69 9.96 3.27
N LEU A 135 18.76 10.70 2.98
CA LEU A 135 19.94 10.16 2.28
C LEU A 135 20.61 9.04 3.07
N GLY A 136 20.77 9.20 4.38
CA GLY A 136 21.32 8.16 5.26
C GLY A 136 20.46 6.89 5.28
N ALA A 137 19.15 7.03 5.37
CA ALA A 137 18.21 5.91 5.32
C ALA A 137 18.20 5.22 3.95
N MET A 138 18.29 5.99 2.85
CA MET A 138 18.42 5.45 1.49
C MET A 138 19.68 4.61 1.35
N VAL A 139 20.83 5.13 1.79
CA VAL A 139 22.10 4.38 1.74
C VAL A 139 21.99 3.11 2.59
N ALA A 140 21.40 3.20 3.79
CA ALA A 140 21.20 2.03 4.65
C ALA A 140 20.28 0.98 4.00
N ALA A 141 19.25 1.40 3.25
CA ALA A 141 18.36 0.51 2.51
C ALA A 141 19.08 -0.18 1.34
N LEU A 142 19.94 0.55 0.62
CA LEU A 142 20.72 0.03 -0.51
C LEU A 142 21.82 -0.96 -0.12
N LEU A 143 22.43 -0.77 1.03
CA LEU A 143 23.50 -1.65 1.54
C LEU A 143 22.96 -3.02 2.02
N ARG A 144 21.64 -3.20 2.05
CA ARG A 144 21.01 -4.46 2.47
C ARG A 144 20.57 -5.29 1.27
N PRO A 145 21.06 -6.54 1.10
CA PRO A 145 20.86 -7.37 -0.10
C PRO A 145 19.47 -8.01 -0.24
N ALA A 146 18.46 -7.57 0.51
CA ALA A 146 17.17 -8.27 0.61
C ALA A 146 16.06 -7.74 -0.32
N GLN A 147 16.31 -6.72 -1.16
CA GLN A 147 15.28 -6.14 -2.02
C GLN A 147 15.49 -6.48 -3.50
N PRO A 148 14.40 -6.71 -4.29
CA PRO A 148 14.50 -6.86 -5.74
C PRO A 148 15.09 -5.58 -6.37
N VAL A 149 16.03 -5.75 -7.29
CA VAL A 149 16.77 -4.64 -7.95
C VAL A 149 15.85 -3.54 -8.52
N PRO A 150 14.71 -3.83 -9.21
CA PRO A 150 13.86 -2.77 -9.75
C PRO A 150 13.22 -1.89 -8.66
N VAL A 151 12.87 -2.46 -7.49
CA VAL A 151 12.29 -1.70 -6.39
C VAL A 151 13.33 -0.77 -5.75
N ALA A 152 14.56 -1.25 -5.57
CA ALA A 152 15.66 -0.43 -5.05
C ALA A 152 15.94 0.78 -5.97
N GLY A 153 15.94 0.58 -7.29
CA GLY A 153 16.14 1.64 -8.27
C GLY A 153 15.06 2.74 -8.18
N VAL A 154 13.80 2.35 -8.11
CA VAL A 154 12.67 3.30 -7.97
C VAL A 154 12.77 4.09 -6.67
N VAL A 155 13.08 3.44 -5.55
CA VAL A 155 13.25 4.10 -4.24
C VAL A 155 14.40 5.11 -4.28
N VAL A 156 15.53 4.79 -4.92
CA VAL A 156 16.67 5.72 -5.05
C VAL A 156 16.29 6.95 -5.85
N VAL A 157 15.75 6.75 -7.06
CA VAL A 157 15.36 7.85 -7.95
C VAL A 157 14.33 8.73 -7.24
N ALA A 158 13.28 8.14 -6.68
CA ALA A 158 12.25 8.86 -5.95
C ALA A 158 12.83 9.66 -4.76
N THR A 159 13.78 9.08 -3.99
CA THR A 159 14.38 9.77 -2.84
C THR A 159 15.26 10.96 -3.27
N LEU A 160 16.00 10.83 -4.39
CA LEU A 160 16.82 11.93 -4.89
C LEU A 160 15.95 13.10 -5.39
N PHE A 161 14.90 12.81 -6.15
CA PHE A 161 13.94 13.83 -6.58
C PHE A 161 13.24 14.48 -5.39
N PHE A 162 12.82 13.67 -4.40
CA PHE A 162 12.20 14.17 -3.19
C PHE A 162 13.13 15.11 -2.39
N ALA A 163 14.41 14.79 -2.27
CA ALA A 163 15.37 15.67 -1.59
C ALA A 163 15.47 17.02 -2.28
N LEU A 164 15.44 17.05 -3.61
CA LEU A 164 15.43 18.28 -4.41
C LEU A 164 14.12 19.07 -4.22
N GLY A 165 12.97 18.41 -4.34
CA GLY A 165 11.65 19.04 -4.14
C GLY A 165 11.49 19.59 -2.72
N ASN A 166 11.96 18.85 -1.72
CA ASN A 166 11.93 19.29 -0.33
C ASN A 166 12.83 20.50 -0.06
N ALA A 167 13.99 20.61 -0.76
CA ALA A 167 14.82 21.81 -0.73
C ALA A 167 14.07 23.03 -1.22
N ILE A 168 13.34 22.92 -2.33
CA ILE A 168 12.55 24.01 -2.93
C ILE A 168 11.40 24.42 -2.00
N LEU A 169 10.77 23.47 -1.31
CA LEU A 169 9.66 23.71 -0.39
C LEU A 169 10.10 24.43 0.90
N ILE A 170 11.19 23.96 1.50
CA ILE A 170 11.64 24.44 2.82
C ILE A 170 12.45 25.73 2.71
N ILE A 171 13.25 25.90 1.65
CA ILE A 171 14.15 27.04 1.49
C ILE A 171 13.53 28.05 0.54
N PRO A 172 13.00 29.19 1.04
CA PRO A 172 12.33 30.19 0.22
C PRO A 172 13.36 31.09 -0.50
N LEU A 173 14.20 30.52 -1.36
CA LEU A 173 15.22 31.25 -2.10
C LEU A 173 14.67 32.10 -3.26
N GLY A 174 13.41 31.87 -3.67
CA GLY A 174 12.79 32.58 -4.80
C GLY A 174 13.49 32.35 -6.15
N LEU A 175 14.33 31.32 -6.27
CA LEU A 175 15.13 31.03 -7.47
C LEU A 175 14.27 30.56 -8.65
N LEU A 176 13.11 29.96 -8.36
CA LEU A 176 12.20 29.42 -9.36
C LEU A 176 10.85 30.14 -9.31
N PRO A 177 10.18 30.30 -10.47
CA PRO A 177 8.79 30.72 -10.49
C PRO A 177 7.94 29.79 -9.63
N SER A 178 7.03 30.33 -8.83
CA SER A 178 6.22 29.56 -7.86
C SER A 178 5.41 28.43 -8.52
N TRP A 179 4.95 28.61 -9.76
CA TRP A 179 4.26 27.56 -10.49
C TRP A 179 5.16 26.35 -10.84
N LEU A 180 6.43 26.63 -11.18
CA LEU A 180 7.40 25.57 -11.51
C LEU A 180 7.82 24.82 -10.25
N ALA A 181 8.04 25.53 -9.15
CA ALA A 181 8.33 24.92 -7.86
C ALA A 181 7.19 23.99 -7.40
N LEU A 182 5.94 24.46 -7.50
CA LEU A 182 4.77 23.66 -7.15
C LEU A 182 4.61 22.45 -8.06
N ALA A 183 4.79 22.62 -9.38
CA ALA A 183 4.65 21.53 -10.35
C ALA A 183 5.73 20.44 -10.13
N SER A 184 7.00 20.83 -9.94
CA SER A 184 8.09 19.88 -9.72
C SER A 184 7.92 19.13 -8.41
N THR A 185 7.64 19.82 -7.30
CA THR A 185 7.44 19.18 -6.01
C THR A 185 6.19 18.30 -6.00
N GLY A 186 5.11 18.72 -6.65
CA GLY A 186 3.91 17.92 -6.83
C GLY A 186 4.20 16.63 -7.60
N PHE A 187 4.98 16.73 -8.68
CA PHE A 187 5.41 15.56 -9.46
C PHE A 187 6.26 14.60 -8.62
N ASP A 188 7.23 15.12 -7.86
CA ASP A 188 8.10 14.31 -7.02
C ASP A 188 7.33 13.53 -5.95
N VAL A 189 6.41 14.21 -5.25
CA VAL A 189 5.57 13.60 -4.21
C VAL A 189 4.62 12.56 -4.81
N LEU A 190 4.09 12.80 -6.01
CA LEU A 190 3.27 11.82 -6.73
C LEU A 190 4.08 10.60 -7.16
N MET A 191 5.30 10.79 -7.66
CA MET A 191 6.18 9.68 -8.04
C MET A 191 6.54 8.82 -6.83
N LEU A 192 6.78 9.43 -5.68
CA LEU A 192 6.99 8.72 -4.42
C LEU A 192 5.80 7.86 -4.03
N GLY A 193 4.60 8.44 -4.02
CA GLY A 193 3.38 7.73 -3.69
C GLY A 193 3.09 6.59 -4.67
N LEU A 194 3.32 6.83 -5.96
CA LEU A 194 3.18 5.79 -6.99
C LEU A 194 4.20 4.65 -6.80
N ALA A 195 5.46 4.99 -6.45
CA ALA A 195 6.49 3.99 -6.16
C ALA A 195 6.09 3.08 -4.99
N VAL A 196 5.52 3.66 -3.91
CA VAL A 196 5.01 2.90 -2.76
C VAL A 196 3.81 2.04 -3.16
N ALA A 197 2.88 2.57 -3.98
CA ALA A 197 1.72 1.83 -4.45
C ALA A 197 2.12 0.62 -5.32
N VAL A 198 3.08 0.82 -6.23
CA VAL A 198 3.63 -0.25 -7.09
C VAL A 198 4.36 -1.28 -6.25
N TRP A 199 5.19 -0.84 -5.30
CA TRP A 199 5.91 -1.75 -4.40
C TRP A 199 4.94 -2.63 -3.59
N ASP A 200 3.90 -2.04 -3.02
CA ASP A 200 2.89 -2.79 -2.25
C ASP A 200 2.12 -3.78 -3.13
N ALA A 201 1.80 -3.40 -4.36
CA ALA A 201 1.15 -4.29 -5.31
C ALA A 201 2.02 -5.50 -5.67
N PHE A 202 3.33 -5.28 -5.91
CA PHE A 202 4.28 -6.36 -6.13
C PHE A 202 4.44 -7.25 -4.90
N ASP A 203 4.48 -6.65 -3.71
CA ASP A 203 4.57 -7.42 -2.46
C ASP A 203 3.30 -8.24 -2.20
N GLU A 204 2.11 -7.78 -2.59
CA GLU A 204 0.84 -8.49 -2.43
C GLU A 204 0.40 -9.35 -3.61
N GLY A 205 1.03 -9.22 -4.78
CA GLY A 205 0.63 -9.93 -5.99
C GLY A 205 -0.81 -9.61 -6.42
N GLN A 206 -1.28 -8.40 -6.13
CA GLN A 206 -2.63 -7.96 -6.48
C GLN A 206 -2.64 -7.15 -7.77
N ALA A 207 -3.71 -7.24 -8.56
CA ALA A 207 -3.91 -6.43 -9.75
C ALA A 207 -4.15 -4.96 -9.38
N LEU A 208 -3.07 -4.15 -9.34
CA LEU A 208 -3.14 -2.73 -9.01
C LEU A 208 -3.93 -1.91 -10.03
N ARG A 209 -3.87 -2.28 -11.32
CA ARG A 209 -4.27 -1.40 -12.43
C ARG A 209 -5.75 -1.04 -12.45
N ALA A 210 -6.66 -1.98 -12.27
CA ALA A 210 -8.09 -1.74 -12.47
C ALA A 210 -8.69 -0.86 -11.36
N ASP A 211 -8.36 -1.17 -10.11
CA ASP A 211 -8.87 -0.47 -8.94
C ASP A 211 -8.31 0.95 -8.83
N MET A 212 -7.00 1.10 -9.03
CA MET A 212 -6.33 2.41 -9.02
C MET A 212 -6.85 3.32 -10.13
N LEU A 213 -7.02 2.80 -11.36
CA LEU A 213 -7.53 3.58 -12.50
C LEU A 213 -8.97 4.02 -12.27
N ARG A 214 -9.83 3.14 -11.74
CA ARG A 214 -11.21 3.46 -11.40
C ARG A 214 -11.29 4.55 -10.33
N SER A 215 -10.53 4.41 -9.26
CA SER A 215 -10.45 5.40 -8.17
C SER A 215 -9.91 6.73 -8.66
N PHE A 216 -8.87 6.71 -9.50
CA PHE A 216 -8.30 7.89 -10.14
C PHE A 216 -9.31 8.60 -11.03
N ALA A 217 -9.93 7.88 -11.96
CA ALA A 217 -10.93 8.45 -12.88
C ALA A 217 -12.11 9.07 -12.10
N GLY A 218 -12.62 8.38 -11.07
CA GLY A 218 -13.67 8.91 -10.20
C GLY A 218 -13.24 10.21 -9.50
N SER A 219 -12.01 10.27 -8.99
CA SER A 219 -11.49 11.46 -8.32
C SER A 219 -11.28 12.64 -9.29
N ILE A 220 -10.85 12.38 -10.53
CA ILE A 220 -10.75 13.41 -11.57
C ILE A 220 -12.13 13.97 -11.94
N VAL A 221 -13.14 13.10 -12.16
CA VAL A 221 -14.50 13.54 -12.44
C VAL A 221 -15.03 14.46 -11.35
N VAL A 222 -14.85 14.04 -10.09
CA VAL A 222 -15.25 14.82 -8.91
C VAL A 222 -14.50 16.15 -8.84
N ALA A 223 -13.19 16.14 -9.08
CA ALA A 223 -12.36 17.34 -9.09
C ALA A 223 -12.78 18.33 -10.19
N VAL A 224 -13.10 17.83 -11.38
CA VAL A 224 -13.58 18.68 -12.48
C VAL A 224 -14.96 19.26 -12.16
N LEU A 225 -15.88 18.47 -11.62
CA LEU A 225 -17.23 18.93 -11.29
C LEU A 225 -17.24 19.97 -10.16
N PHE A 226 -16.61 19.68 -9.04
CA PHE A 226 -16.60 20.57 -7.86
C PHE A 226 -15.53 21.66 -7.96
N GLY A 227 -14.31 21.28 -8.34
CA GLY A 227 -13.21 22.22 -8.51
C GLY A 227 -13.40 23.16 -9.68
N GLY A 228 -13.94 22.68 -10.80
CA GLY A 228 -14.22 23.50 -11.99
C GLY A 228 -15.17 24.65 -11.71
N GLN A 229 -16.26 24.40 -11.00
CA GLN A 229 -17.21 25.46 -10.59
C GLN A 229 -16.55 26.53 -9.71
N ALA A 230 -15.76 26.09 -8.71
CA ALA A 230 -15.05 27.03 -7.84
C ALA A 230 -13.97 27.81 -8.58
N LEU A 231 -13.26 27.20 -9.54
CA LEU A 231 -12.28 27.89 -10.37
C LEU A 231 -12.92 28.96 -11.29
N VAL A 232 -14.10 28.66 -11.84
CA VAL A 232 -14.87 29.63 -12.62
C VAL A 232 -15.29 30.80 -11.72
N ALA A 233 -15.83 30.53 -10.53
CA ALA A 233 -16.17 31.56 -9.56
C ALA A 233 -14.96 32.45 -9.17
N LEU A 234 -13.80 31.82 -8.92
CA LEU A 234 -12.54 32.53 -8.65
C LEU A 234 -12.09 33.41 -9.83
N ALA A 235 -12.30 32.94 -11.07
CA ALA A 235 -11.96 33.72 -12.27
C ALA A 235 -12.86 34.94 -12.46
N VAL A 236 -14.13 34.83 -12.08
CA VAL A 236 -15.10 35.94 -12.15
C VAL A 236 -14.85 36.98 -11.04
N THR A 237 -14.53 36.50 -9.83
CA THR A 237 -14.36 37.39 -8.64
C THR A 237 -12.92 37.85 -8.42
N ARG A 238 -12.06 37.81 -9.43
CA ARG A 238 -10.61 38.07 -9.30
C ARG A 238 -10.24 39.45 -8.75
N HIS A 239 -11.16 40.42 -8.71
CA HIS A 239 -10.95 41.78 -8.19
C HIS A 239 -11.41 41.95 -6.73
N ASP A 240 -12.02 40.94 -6.13
CA ASP A 240 -12.46 40.97 -4.72
C ASP A 240 -11.60 39.99 -3.87
N PRO A 241 -10.66 40.53 -3.08
CA PRO A 241 -9.77 39.67 -2.28
C PRO A 241 -10.52 38.87 -1.20
N THR A 242 -11.65 39.36 -0.68
CA THR A 242 -12.45 38.64 0.30
C THR A 242 -13.14 37.45 -0.34
N ALA A 243 -13.75 37.65 -1.50
CA ALA A 243 -14.37 36.57 -2.28
C ALA A 243 -13.33 35.52 -2.70
N GLN A 244 -12.14 35.96 -3.14
CA GLN A 244 -11.03 35.06 -3.51
C GLN A 244 -10.63 34.17 -2.33
N ALA A 245 -10.50 34.70 -1.14
CA ALA A 245 -10.13 33.95 0.06
C ALA A 245 -11.18 32.90 0.41
N VAL A 246 -12.46 33.31 0.48
CA VAL A 246 -13.56 32.42 0.80
C VAL A 246 -13.71 31.30 -0.25
N LEU A 247 -13.67 31.66 -1.54
CA LEU A 247 -13.77 30.68 -2.63
C LEU A 247 -12.58 29.73 -2.67
N SER A 248 -11.38 30.19 -2.31
CA SER A 248 -10.21 29.27 -2.20
C SER A 248 -10.38 28.26 -1.09
N VAL A 249 -10.88 28.65 0.08
CA VAL A 249 -11.20 27.72 1.18
C VAL A 249 -12.27 26.73 0.75
N LEU A 250 -13.34 27.22 0.10
CA LEU A 250 -14.41 26.35 -0.41
C LEU A 250 -13.90 25.38 -1.50
N LEU A 251 -13.02 25.83 -2.38
CA LEU A 251 -12.40 25.00 -3.41
C LEU A 251 -11.68 23.79 -2.78
N PHE A 252 -10.71 24.03 -1.90
CA PHE A 252 -9.94 22.97 -1.29
C PHE A 252 -10.77 22.13 -0.31
N GLY A 253 -11.69 22.73 0.43
CA GLY A 253 -12.61 22.02 1.32
C GLY A 253 -13.55 21.08 0.56
N SER A 254 -14.17 21.55 -0.52
CA SER A 254 -15.05 20.72 -1.35
C SER A 254 -14.29 19.61 -2.05
N LEU A 255 -13.09 19.90 -2.59
CA LEU A 255 -12.22 18.88 -3.18
C LEU A 255 -11.81 17.82 -2.15
N ALA A 256 -11.41 18.25 -0.94
CA ALA A 256 -11.02 17.31 0.12
C ALA A 256 -12.16 16.36 0.49
N VAL A 257 -13.37 16.89 0.72
CA VAL A 257 -14.55 16.08 1.07
C VAL A 257 -14.92 15.16 -0.09
N ALA A 258 -14.96 15.68 -1.31
CA ALA A 258 -15.38 14.92 -2.48
C ALA A 258 -14.40 13.76 -2.79
N ILE A 259 -13.08 14.01 -2.73
CA ILE A 259 -12.06 12.96 -2.88
C ILE A 259 -12.13 11.95 -1.73
N ALA A 260 -12.30 12.42 -0.49
CA ALA A 260 -12.42 11.54 0.67
C ALA A 260 -13.64 10.61 0.54
N VAL A 261 -14.80 11.14 0.15
CA VAL A 261 -16.01 10.32 -0.08
C VAL A 261 -15.77 9.31 -1.19
N GLN A 262 -15.16 9.72 -2.29
CA GLN A 262 -14.90 8.85 -3.45
C GLN A 262 -13.91 7.73 -3.12
N VAL A 263 -12.81 8.04 -2.46
CA VAL A 263 -11.75 7.06 -2.17
C VAL A 263 -12.11 6.16 -0.98
N LEU A 264 -12.77 6.73 0.02
CA LEU A 264 -13.17 5.99 1.23
C LEU A 264 -14.58 5.39 1.11
N ALA A 265 -15.19 5.38 -0.10
CA ALA A 265 -16.51 4.80 -0.32
C ALA A 265 -16.62 3.36 0.18
N ASP A 266 -15.65 2.49 -0.12
CA ASP A 266 -15.65 1.09 0.30
C ASP A 266 -15.48 0.89 1.81
N PRO A 267 -14.49 1.52 2.50
CA PRO A 267 -14.42 1.44 3.96
C PRO A 267 -15.62 2.08 4.66
N LEU A 268 -16.15 3.19 4.14
CA LEU A 268 -17.36 3.82 4.64
C LEU A 268 -18.58 2.91 4.47
N ALA A 269 -18.75 2.29 3.29
CA ALA A 269 -19.82 1.32 3.06
C ALA A 269 -19.68 0.12 3.99
N GLY A 270 -18.48 -0.38 4.25
CA GLY A 270 -18.21 -1.43 5.24
C GLY A 270 -18.59 -1.04 6.67
N MET A 271 -18.37 0.23 7.04
CA MET A 271 -18.77 0.76 8.35
C MET A 271 -20.29 0.92 8.45
N LEU A 272 -20.93 1.43 7.41
CA LEU A 272 -22.39 1.54 7.31
C LEU A 272 -23.07 0.16 7.34
N ASP A 273 -22.50 -0.83 6.65
CA ASP A 273 -23.02 -2.21 6.70
C ASP A 273 -22.89 -2.83 8.10
N ARG A 274 -21.82 -2.53 8.83
CA ARG A 274 -21.69 -2.97 10.24
C ARG A 274 -22.77 -2.36 11.12
N LEU A 275 -23.16 -1.13 10.85
CA LEU A 275 -24.19 -0.43 11.59
C LEU A 275 -25.59 -0.91 11.19
N ALA A 276 -25.89 -0.96 9.89
CA ALA A 276 -27.19 -1.33 9.33
C ALA A 276 -27.52 -2.81 9.54
N PHE A 277 -26.54 -3.70 9.33
CA PHE A 277 -26.73 -5.16 9.44
C PHE A 277 -26.14 -5.74 10.73
N ARG A 278 -26.21 -5.00 11.83
CA ARG A 278 -25.68 -5.43 13.14
C ARG A 278 -26.30 -6.74 13.61
N ARG A 279 -27.57 -7.01 13.24
CA ARG A 279 -28.33 -8.21 13.63
C ARG A 279 -28.24 -9.36 12.62
N SER A 280 -27.62 -9.16 11.46
CA SER A 280 -27.56 -10.16 10.36
C SER A 280 -26.13 -10.34 9.86
N PRO A 281 -25.28 -11.09 10.62
CA PRO A 281 -23.86 -11.27 10.27
C PRO A 281 -23.65 -11.99 8.91
N GLY A 282 -24.54 -12.90 8.52
CA GLY A 282 -24.49 -13.59 7.23
C GLY A 282 -24.63 -12.62 6.05
N LEU A 283 -25.67 -11.78 6.04
CA LEU A 283 -25.87 -10.79 4.96
C LEU A 283 -24.69 -9.81 4.83
N ARG A 284 -24.04 -9.47 5.94
CA ARG A 284 -22.85 -8.62 5.96
C ARG A 284 -21.65 -9.30 5.30
N GLN A 285 -21.49 -10.61 5.52
CA GLN A 285 -20.43 -11.41 4.95
C GLN A 285 -20.65 -11.61 3.45
N ASP A 286 -21.87 -11.90 3.02
CA ASP A 286 -22.24 -12.05 1.61
C ASP A 286 -22.02 -10.74 0.83
N ARG A 287 -22.42 -9.59 1.39
CA ARG A 287 -22.16 -8.27 0.75
C ARG A 287 -20.69 -7.92 0.67
N ALA A 288 -19.89 -8.28 1.68
CA ALA A 288 -18.44 -8.10 1.63
C ALA A 288 -17.83 -8.96 0.52
N THR A 289 -18.24 -10.21 0.40
CA THR A 289 -17.81 -11.13 -0.67
C THR A 289 -18.18 -10.58 -2.05
N LEU A 290 -19.43 -10.13 -2.25
CA LEU A 290 -19.88 -9.55 -3.51
C LEU A 290 -19.10 -8.29 -3.91
N ARG A 291 -18.76 -7.42 -2.95
CA ARG A 291 -17.93 -6.23 -3.22
C ARG A 291 -16.52 -6.61 -3.65
N HIS A 292 -15.88 -7.54 -2.95
CA HIS A 292 -14.55 -8.02 -3.32
C HIS A 292 -14.53 -8.74 -4.68
N THR A 293 -15.56 -9.53 -4.98
CA THR A 293 -15.67 -10.18 -6.31
C THR A 293 -15.95 -9.16 -7.41
N GLY A 294 -16.75 -8.12 -7.15
CA GLY A 294 -17.00 -7.04 -8.12
C GLY A 294 -15.77 -6.22 -8.43
N ALA A 295 -14.90 -5.98 -7.42
CA ALA A 295 -13.63 -5.27 -7.58
C ALA A 295 -12.56 -6.12 -8.31
N ALA A 296 -12.64 -7.44 -8.19
CA ALA A 296 -11.70 -8.39 -8.80
C ALA A 296 -12.08 -8.80 -10.23
N LEU A 297 -13.13 -8.22 -10.84
CA LEU A 297 -13.48 -8.48 -12.25
C LEU A 297 -12.29 -8.08 -13.14
N PRO A 298 -11.55 -9.03 -13.73
CA PRO A 298 -10.44 -8.69 -14.60
C PRO A 298 -10.96 -8.04 -15.88
N LEU A 299 -10.43 -6.89 -16.22
CA LEU A 299 -10.42 -6.41 -17.59
C LEU A 299 -9.48 -7.37 -18.38
N ARG A 300 -10.06 -8.35 -19.03
CA ARG A 300 -9.44 -9.53 -19.63
C ARG A 300 -8.64 -9.21 -20.92
N SER A 301 -7.81 -8.17 -20.93
CA SER A 301 -7.07 -7.78 -22.14
C SER A 301 -5.57 -8.11 -22.11
N VAL A 302 -5.02 -8.58 -20.98
CA VAL A 302 -3.59 -8.97 -20.87
C VAL A 302 -3.52 -10.13 -19.88
N ASP A 303 -2.87 -11.23 -20.28
CA ASP A 303 -2.57 -12.33 -19.36
C ASP A 303 -1.60 -11.81 -18.28
N PRO A 304 -2.03 -11.73 -17.00
CA PRO A 304 -1.21 -11.19 -15.93
C PRO A 304 0.01 -12.07 -15.60
N LEU A 305 0.16 -13.23 -16.26
CA LEU A 305 1.20 -14.23 -16.01
C LEU A 305 2.18 -14.38 -17.19
N GLU A 306 1.94 -13.73 -18.34
CA GLU A 306 2.72 -13.92 -19.58
C GLU A 306 4.21 -13.58 -19.40
N ASP A 307 4.53 -12.49 -18.68
CA ASP A 307 5.91 -12.00 -18.47
C ASP A 307 6.45 -12.20 -17.04
N VAL A 308 5.84 -13.08 -16.25
CA VAL A 308 6.24 -13.28 -14.86
C VAL A 308 7.42 -14.24 -14.76
N ASP A 309 8.54 -13.81 -14.17
CA ASP A 309 9.70 -14.65 -13.87
C ASP A 309 9.40 -15.74 -12.83
N ASP A 310 10.24 -16.79 -12.78
CA ASP A 310 10.04 -17.96 -11.90
C ASP A 310 9.99 -17.60 -10.43
N ASP A 311 10.82 -16.67 -9.98
CA ASP A 311 10.84 -16.25 -8.58
C ASP A 311 9.58 -15.47 -8.20
N THR A 312 9.07 -14.63 -9.09
CA THR A 312 7.81 -13.91 -8.89
C THR A 312 6.63 -14.88 -8.90
N PHE A 313 6.60 -15.83 -9.84
CA PHE A 313 5.56 -16.85 -9.88
C PHE A 313 5.56 -17.72 -8.62
N ALA A 314 6.74 -18.11 -8.11
CA ALA A 314 6.87 -18.82 -6.84
C ALA A 314 6.37 -17.99 -5.64
N ARG A 315 6.60 -16.67 -5.63
CA ARG A 315 6.07 -15.77 -4.61
C ARG A 315 4.54 -15.67 -4.68
N LEU A 316 3.98 -15.55 -5.89
CA LEU A 316 2.52 -15.55 -6.09
C LEU A 316 1.89 -16.86 -5.60
N THR A 317 2.50 -18.00 -5.93
CA THR A 317 2.07 -19.33 -5.47
C THR A 317 2.14 -19.43 -3.94
N ARG A 318 3.23 -19.00 -3.34
CA ARG A 318 3.40 -19.00 -1.87
C ARG A 318 2.34 -18.15 -1.18
N ARG A 319 1.99 -17.01 -1.77
CA ARG A 319 0.97 -16.12 -1.26
C ARG A 319 -0.43 -16.72 -1.41
N ALA A 320 -0.77 -17.27 -2.57
CA ALA A 320 -2.05 -17.91 -2.80
C ALA A 320 -2.28 -19.06 -1.80
N ILE A 321 -1.25 -19.87 -1.54
CA ILE A 321 -1.28 -20.90 -0.48
C ILE A 321 -1.52 -20.27 0.89
N GLY A 322 -0.87 -19.16 1.21
CA GLY A 322 -1.08 -18.42 2.45
C GLY A 322 -2.52 -17.89 2.64
N HIS A 323 -3.21 -17.66 1.53
CA HIS A 323 -4.61 -17.22 1.50
C HIS A 323 -5.63 -18.33 1.29
N TYR A 324 -5.21 -19.62 1.36
CA TYR A 324 -6.04 -20.79 1.06
C TYR A 324 -7.38 -20.80 1.83
N GLY A 325 -7.39 -20.33 3.08
CA GLY A 325 -8.59 -20.21 3.91
C GLY A 325 -9.42 -18.93 3.69
N ASP A 326 -8.96 -18.00 2.84
CA ASP A 326 -9.60 -16.71 2.59
C ASP A 326 -9.93 -16.56 1.09
N LEU A 327 -11.15 -16.98 0.73
CA LEU A 327 -11.61 -16.98 -0.65
C LEU A 327 -11.61 -15.57 -1.26
N THR A 328 -11.87 -14.54 -0.45
CA THR A 328 -11.89 -13.14 -0.93
C THR A 328 -10.53 -12.68 -1.41
N LYS A 329 -9.46 -13.14 -0.75
CA LYS A 329 -8.08 -12.85 -1.18
C LYS A 329 -7.64 -13.71 -2.36
N LEU A 330 -8.15 -14.95 -2.47
CA LEU A 330 -7.89 -15.79 -3.63
C LEU A 330 -8.52 -15.24 -4.91
N VAL A 331 -9.70 -14.62 -4.83
CA VAL A 331 -10.34 -13.94 -5.99
C VAL A 331 -9.42 -12.88 -6.61
N ALA A 332 -8.68 -12.15 -5.79
CA ALA A 332 -7.75 -11.11 -6.23
C ALA A 332 -6.38 -11.66 -6.70
N SER A 333 -6.15 -12.97 -6.62
CA SER A 333 -4.87 -13.58 -7.01
C SER A 333 -4.71 -13.59 -8.52
N PRO A 334 -3.54 -13.16 -9.07
CA PRO A 334 -3.23 -13.31 -10.50
C PRO A 334 -3.28 -14.77 -10.98
N LEU A 335 -3.06 -15.74 -10.10
CA LEU A 335 -3.11 -17.17 -10.43
C LEU A 335 -4.52 -17.65 -10.82
N THR A 336 -5.57 -16.85 -10.62
CA THR A 336 -6.91 -17.14 -11.16
C THR A 336 -6.97 -17.08 -12.69
N ALA A 337 -5.94 -16.52 -13.34
CA ALA A 337 -5.81 -16.49 -14.80
C ALA A 337 -5.08 -17.72 -15.39
N LEU A 338 -4.68 -18.70 -14.58
CA LEU A 338 -4.01 -19.91 -15.07
C LEU A 338 -4.89 -20.69 -16.05
N PRO A 339 -4.36 -21.15 -17.21
CA PRO A 339 -5.13 -21.92 -18.21
C PRO A 339 -5.81 -23.16 -17.63
N VAL A 340 -5.17 -23.85 -16.66
CA VAL A 340 -5.78 -25.01 -15.98
C VAL A 340 -7.09 -24.68 -15.27
N ILE A 341 -7.31 -23.41 -14.91
CA ILE A 341 -8.58 -22.97 -14.31
C ILE A 341 -9.65 -22.87 -15.38
N ASP A 342 -9.31 -22.33 -16.58
CA ASP A 342 -10.23 -22.27 -17.72
C ASP A 342 -10.68 -23.68 -18.12
N GLU A 343 -9.76 -24.63 -18.22
CA GLU A 343 -10.04 -26.04 -18.51
C GLU A 343 -11.01 -26.68 -17.48
N ARG A 344 -10.76 -26.42 -16.18
CA ARG A 344 -11.60 -26.98 -15.11
C ARG A 344 -13.01 -26.36 -15.09
N LEU A 345 -13.11 -25.06 -15.33
CA LEU A 345 -14.40 -24.37 -15.44
C LEU A 345 -15.19 -24.94 -16.63
N ALA A 346 -14.54 -25.08 -17.79
CA ALA A 346 -15.15 -25.66 -18.98
C ALA A 346 -15.61 -27.10 -18.75
N ALA A 347 -14.77 -27.92 -18.11
CA ALA A 347 -15.08 -29.32 -17.80
C ALA A 347 -16.29 -29.48 -16.87
N ARG A 348 -16.52 -28.51 -15.95
CA ARG A 348 -17.69 -28.50 -15.07
C ARG A 348 -18.91 -27.81 -15.67
N GLY A 349 -18.79 -27.15 -16.81
CA GLY A 349 -19.83 -26.27 -17.35
C GLY A 349 -20.16 -25.09 -16.43
N ALA A 350 -19.22 -24.67 -15.59
CA ALA A 350 -19.41 -23.57 -14.65
C ALA A 350 -19.28 -22.22 -15.37
N ALA A 351 -20.03 -21.23 -14.90
CA ALA A 351 -19.91 -19.87 -15.43
C ALA A 351 -18.52 -19.29 -15.09
N ASP A 352 -17.92 -18.59 -16.07
CA ASP A 352 -16.64 -17.90 -15.86
C ASP A 352 -16.85 -16.64 -15.00
N GLN A 353 -16.85 -16.86 -13.69
CA GLN A 353 -17.03 -15.84 -12.68
C GLN A 353 -15.83 -15.81 -11.73
N PRO A 354 -15.43 -14.63 -11.18
CA PRO A 354 -14.27 -14.51 -10.31
C PRO A 354 -14.31 -15.44 -9.10
N LEU A 355 -15.48 -15.67 -8.54
CA LEU A 355 -15.65 -16.56 -7.38
C LEU A 355 -15.44 -18.04 -7.76
N GLU A 356 -15.95 -18.45 -8.94
CA GLU A 356 -15.74 -19.81 -9.46
C GLU A 356 -14.27 -20.04 -9.81
N ARG A 357 -13.59 -19.02 -10.40
CA ARG A 357 -12.14 -19.07 -10.64
C ARG A 357 -11.33 -19.22 -9.34
N ALA A 358 -11.71 -18.52 -8.28
CA ALA A 358 -11.05 -18.65 -6.98
C ALA A 358 -11.30 -20.01 -6.32
N ASN A 359 -12.49 -20.58 -6.49
CA ASN A 359 -12.81 -21.93 -6.04
C ASN A 359 -11.97 -22.98 -6.79
N GLU A 360 -11.83 -22.84 -8.12
CA GLU A 360 -10.95 -23.72 -8.90
C GLU A 360 -9.49 -23.53 -8.54
N LEU A 361 -9.00 -22.30 -8.33
CA LEU A 361 -7.64 -22.07 -7.86
C LEU A 361 -7.40 -22.76 -6.51
N LYS A 362 -8.35 -22.66 -5.59
CA LYS A 362 -8.28 -23.36 -4.30
C LYS A 362 -8.19 -24.88 -4.49
N ALA A 363 -8.98 -25.46 -5.40
CA ALA A 363 -8.93 -26.88 -5.73
C ALA A 363 -7.58 -27.26 -6.37
N VAL A 364 -7.08 -26.47 -7.32
CA VAL A 364 -5.76 -26.68 -7.96
C VAL A 364 -4.63 -26.66 -6.93
N LEU A 365 -4.67 -25.70 -5.97
CA LEU A 365 -3.69 -25.64 -4.89
C LEU A 365 -3.79 -26.83 -3.94
N ALA A 366 -5.01 -27.28 -3.61
CA ALA A 366 -5.22 -28.48 -2.78
C ALA A 366 -4.63 -29.73 -3.44
N ASP A 367 -4.90 -29.94 -4.74
CA ASP A 367 -4.37 -31.05 -5.52
C ASP A 367 -2.83 -30.98 -5.60
N ALA A 368 -2.27 -29.78 -5.80
CA ALA A 368 -0.82 -29.59 -5.85
C ALA A 368 -0.16 -29.90 -4.50
N ILE A 369 -0.76 -29.47 -3.39
CA ILE A 369 -0.30 -29.83 -2.03
C ILE A 369 -0.43 -31.35 -1.82
N GLY A 370 -1.54 -31.94 -2.25
CA GLY A 370 -1.77 -33.39 -2.14
C GLY A 370 -0.71 -34.22 -2.85
N ARG A 371 -0.20 -33.75 -4.00
CA ARG A 371 0.90 -34.43 -4.73
C ARG A 371 2.25 -34.45 -4.00
N LEU A 372 2.44 -33.54 -3.03
CA LEU A 372 3.64 -33.58 -2.18
C LEU A 372 3.59 -34.65 -1.10
N LYS A 373 2.43 -35.32 -0.91
CA LYS A 373 2.28 -36.40 0.07
C LYS A 373 3.10 -37.59 -0.38
N PRO A 374 3.96 -38.20 0.48
CA PRO A 374 4.68 -39.41 0.18
C PRO A 374 3.73 -40.57 -0.10
N ARG A 375 4.07 -41.41 -1.09
CA ARG A 375 3.21 -42.56 -1.52
C ARG A 375 3.16 -43.69 -0.52
N ASP A 376 4.22 -43.87 0.27
CA ASP A 376 4.41 -45.03 1.16
C ASP A 376 3.99 -44.77 2.62
N GLY A 377 3.27 -43.70 2.89
CA GLY A 377 2.92 -43.26 4.22
C GLY A 377 1.43 -43.22 4.49
N GLY A 378 1.02 -43.36 5.75
CA GLY A 378 -0.34 -43.10 6.21
C GLY A 378 -0.76 -41.59 6.04
N ASP A 379 -1.55 -41.09 6.99
CA ASP A 379 -2.04 -39.68 6.89
C ASP A 379 -1.06 -38.64 7.45
N PHE A 380 -0.04 -39.08 8.19
CA PHE A 380 0.98 -38.22 8.79
C PHE A 380 2.30 -39.00 9.01
N GLY A 381 3.42 -38.32 8.85
CA GLY A 381 4.75 -38.84 9.17
C GLY A 381 5.71 -37.67 9.46
N THR A 382 6.80 -37.96 10.20
CA THR A 382 7.78 -36.96 10.64
C THR A 382 9.11 -37.02 9.89
N THR A 383 9.24 -37.94 8.90
CA THR A 383 10.46 -38.07 8.11
C THR A 383 10.67 -36.89 7.17
N GLU A 384 11.89 -36.74 6.67
CA GLU A 384 12.26 -35.60 5.79
C GLU A 384 11.36 -35.51 4.53
N HIS A 385 10.89 -36.63 4.01
CA HIS A 385 9.99 -36.68 2.85
C HIS A 385 8.62 -36.02 3.11
N TRP A 386 8.18 -35.94 4.36
CA TRP A 386 6.91 -35.39 4.77
C TRP A 386 6.97 -33.87 4.98
N ARG A 387 8.15 -33.28 5.09
CA ARG A 387 8.33 -31.88 5.50
C ARG A 387 7.57 -30.88 4.60
N HIS A 388 7.59 -31.10 3.28
CA HIS A 388 6.95 -30.19 2.33
C HIS A 388 5.43 -30.30 2.39
N TYR A 389 4.90 -31.51 2.40
CA TYR A 389 3.46 -31.76 2.55
C TYR A 389 2.95 -31.22 3.89
N ASN A 390 3.54 -31.62 4.98
CA ASN A 390 3.11 -31.24 6.33
C ASN A 390 3.15 -29.72 6.51
N SER A 391 4.18 -29.04 6.01
CA SER A 391 4.36 -27.59 6.17
C SER A 391 3.30 -26.77 5.44
N LEU A 392 2.61 -27.32 4.44
CA LEU A 392 1.54 -26.64 3.71
C LEU A 392 0.16 -27.17 4.10
N TYR A 393 -0.01 -28.48 4.16
CA TYR A 393 -1.31 -29.11 4.38
C TYR A 393 -1.91 -28.75 5.74
N PHE A 394 -1.19 -29.01 6.82
CA PHE A 394 -1.73 -28.78 8.16
C PHE A 394 -1.98 -27.28 8.47
N PRO A 395 -1.05 -26.34 8.20
CA PRO A 395 -1.28 -24.94 8.50
C PRO A 395 -2.34 -24.28 7.60
N TYR A 396 -2.42 -24.63 6.30
CA TYR A 396 -3.25 -23.88 5.35
C TYR A 396 -4.53 -24.60 4.94
N VAL A 397 -4.49 -25.94 4.77
CA VAL A 397 -5.68 -26.72 4.38
C VAL A 397 -6.50 -27.11 5.62
N VAL A 398 -5.84 -27.62 6.63
CA VAL A 398 -6.48 -28.03 7.89
C VAL A 398 -6.67 -26.85 8.87
N GLY A 399 -5.77 -25.85 8.83
CA GLY A 399 -5.83 -24.68 9.68
C GLY A 399 -5.13 -24.82 11.04
N VAL A 400 -4.16 -25.74 11.16
CA VAL A 400 -3.37 -25.96 12.38
C VAL A 400 -2.47 -24.75 12.68
N ARG A 401 -2.61 -24.14 13.85
CA ARG A 401 -1.86 -22.95 14.30
C ARG A 401 -0.98 -23.30 15.51
N ALA A 402 0.12 -24.00 15.29
CA ALA A 402 0.99 -24.45 16.39
C ALA A 402 1.77 -23.32 17.10
N TYR A 403 2.06 -22.22 16.41
CA TYR A 403 2.88 -21.12 16.94
C TYR A 403 2.06 -19.86 17.33
N ALA A 404 0.73 -19.95 17.29
CA ALA A 404 -0.11 -18.81 17.72
C ALA A 404 -0.06 -18.64 19.24
N GLN A 405 -0.15 -17.40 19.70
CA GLN A 405 -0.30 -17.10 21.13
C GLN A 405 -1.60 -17.75 21.64
N ASN A 406 -1.53 -18.58 22.67
CA ASN A 406 -2.64 -19.42 23.18
C ASN A 406 -3.09 -20.53 22.21
N ALA A 407 -2.18 -21.08 21.38
CA ALA A 407 -2.49 -22.23 20.53
C ALA A 407 -2.90 -23.44 21.37
N THR A 408 -4.01 -24.07 20.99
CA THR A 408 -4.50 -25.28 21.66
C THR A 408 -4.78 -26.35 20.60
N ALA A 409 -4.59 -27.61 20.97
CA ALA A 409 -4.95 -28.76 20.14
C ALA A 409 -6.42 -29.18 20.28
N ALA A 410 -7.22 -28.40 21.04
CA ALA A 410 -8.63 -28.68 21.26
C ALA A 410 -9.44 -28.57 19.95
N GLY A 411 -10.27 -29.55 19.65
CA GLY A 411 -11.09 -29.59 18.44
C GLY A 411 -10.38 -30.10 17.18
N LEU A 412 -9.08 -30.41 17.24
CA LEU A 412 -8.38 -31.03 16.12
C LEU A 412 -8.65 -32.54 16.06
N ASP A 413 -8.76 -33.07 14.83
CA ASP A 413 -8.78 -34.53 14.60
C ASP A 413 -7.47 -35.17 15.08
N PRO A 414 -7.41 -36.51 15.24
CA PRO A 414 -6.23 -37.20 15.75
C PRO A 414 -4.96 -36.92 14.96
N THR A 415 -5.03 -36.89 13.63
CA THR A 415 -3.90 -36.64 12.73
C THR A 415 -3.42 -35.19 12.83
N ALA A 416 -4.33 -34.23 12.80
CA ALA A 416 -4.01 -32.82 12.97
C ALA A 416 -3.43 -32.53 14.37
N ARG A 417 -3.84 -33.25 15.40
CA ARG A 417 -3.28 -33.14 16.74
C ARG A 417 -1.84 -33.65 16.82
N GLN A 418 -1.54 -34.79 16.15
CA GLN A 418 -0.16 -35.26 16.03
C GLN A 418 0.72 -34.25 15.30
N ALA A 419 0.24 -33.72 14.19
CA ALA A 419 0.94 -32.66 13.45
C ALA A 419 1.17 -31.40 14.30
N TRP A 420 0.16 -30.98 15.07
CA TRP A 420 0.27 -29.83 15.98
C TRP A 420 1.35 -30.06 17.04
N GLN A 421 1.36 -31.25 17.69
CA GLN A 421 2.38 -31.61 18.67
C GLN A 421 3.77 -31.59 18.06
N TRP A 422 3.93 -32.21 16.91
CA TRP A 422 5.23 -32.27 16.20
C TRP A 422 5.73 -30.85 15.86
N PHE A 423 4.89 -29.97 15.31
CA PHE A 423 5.27 -28.58 15.06
C PHE A 423 5.65 -27.82 16.34
N ALA A 424 4.89 -28.01 17.42
CA ALA A 424 5.12 -27.29 18.66
C ALA A 424 6.39 -27.74 19.40
N THR A 425 6.80 -29.02 19.28
CA THR A 425 7.90 -29.61 20.06
C THR A 425 9.19 -29.79 19.26
N GLU A 426 9.11 -30.12 17.98
CA GLU A 426 10.27 -30.58 17.21
C GLU A 426 10.67 -29.64 16.07
N VAL A 427 9.75 -28.80 15.57
CA VAL A 427 10.01 -27.96 14.40
C VAL A 427 10.20 -26.51 14.81
N PRO A 428 11.39 -25.92 14.66
CA PRO A 428 11.57 -24.48 14.83
C PRO A 428 10.74 -23.68 13.79
N GLN A 429 10.12 -22.59 14.20
CA GLN A 429 9.29 -21.75 13.33
C GLN A 429 10.03 -21.31 12.06
N ARG A 430 11.33 -21.02 12.15
CA ARG A 430 12.18 -20.69 11.01
C ARG A 430 12.30 -21.84 10.02
N SER A 431 12.44 -23.08 10.51
CA SER A 431 12.50 -24.26 9.67
C SER A 431 11.19 -24.48 8.93
N LEU A 432 10.05 -24.32 9.61
CA LEU A 432 8.73 -24.38 8.98
C LEU A 432 8.62 -23.37 7.83
N HIS A 433 9.03 -22.12 8.04
CA HIS A 433 9.02 -21.09 7.00
C HIS A 433 9.89 -21.47 5.78
N ASN A 434 11.08 -22.02 6.01
CA ASN A 434 11.96 -22.46 4.94
C ASN A 434 11.33 -23.61 4.14
N TRP A 435 10.70 -24.58 4.81
CA TRP A 435 10.00 -25.68 4.15
C TRP A 435 8.79 -25.20 3.34
N GLN A 436 8.02 -24.26 3.87
CA GLN A 436 6.90 -23.64 3.15
C GLN A 436 7.36 -22.93 1.87
N ASN A 437 8.47 -22.21 1.93
CA ASN A 437 9.02 -21.54 0.76
C ASN A 437 9.55 -22.54 -0.28
N ALA A 438 10.24 -23.59 0.15
CA ALA A 438 10.71 -24.65 -0.73
C ALA A 438 9.54 -25.40 -1.38
N ALA A 439 8.54 -25.78 -0.60
CA ALA A 439 7.34 -26.46 -1.10
C ALA A 439 6.55 -25.61 -2.09
N ALA A 440 6.42 -24.29 -1.84
CA ALA A 440 5.77 -23.37 -2.76
C ALA A 440 6.51 -23.25 -4.10
N ARG A 441 7.85 -23.28 -4.11
CA ARG A 441 8.65 -23.33 -5.34
C ARG A 441 8.42 -24.60 -6.14
N LEU A 442 8.32 -25.76 -5.47
CA LEU A 442 8.02 -27.04 -6.13
C LEU A 442 6.62 -26.99 -6.78
N ILE A 443 5.62 -26.47 -6.07
CA ILE A 443 4.27 -26.30 -6.61
C ILE A 443 4.27 -25.33 -7.78
N ALA A 444 4.99 -24.22 -7.67
CA ALA A 444 5.10 -23.23 -8.74
C ALA A 444 5.71 -23.83 -10.02
N ALA A 445 6.77 -24.61 -9.89
CA ALA A 445 7.40 -25.31 -11.02
C ALA A 445 6.43 -26.33 -11.67
N ASP A 446 5.68 -27.12 -10.87
CA ASP A 446 4.68 -28.06 -11.38
C ASP A 446 3.54 -27.33 -12.12
N LEU A 447 3.04 -26.23 -11.58
CA LEU A 447 1.99 -25.42 -12.22
C LEU A 447 2.47 -24.81 -13.55
N ARG A 448 3.70 -24.29 -13.60
CA ARG A 448 4.29 -23.77 -14.83
C ARG A 448 4.54 -24.83 -15.91
N GLY A 449 5.04 -25.99 -15.49
CA GLY A 449 5.23 -27.10 -16.43
C GLY A 449 3.94 -27.54 -17.10
N ARG A 450 2.81 -27.43 -16.42
CA ARG A 450 1.48 -27.71 -17.00
C ARG A 450 1.02 -26.64 -17.98
N VAL A 451 1.30 -25.37 -17.69
CA VAL A 451 0.99 -24.26 -18.63
C VAL A 451 1.74 -24.44 -19.95
N ALA A 452 3.02 -24.84 -19.90
CA ALA A 452 3.82 -25.07 -21.10
C ALA A 452 3.28 -26.22 -21.98
N VAL A 453 2.74 -27.29 -21.37
CA VAL A 453 2.17 -28.43 -22.10
C VAL A 453 0.80 -28.10 -22.74
N THR A 454 0.04 -27.17 -22.16
CA THR A 454 -1.29 -26.79 -22.69
C THR A 454 -1.18 -25.76 -23.82
N SER A 455 -0.03 -25.08 -23.98
CA SER A 455 0.23 -24.08 -25.02
C SER A 455 0.84 -24.66 -26.33
N GLU A 456 1.19 -25.95 -26.36
CA GLU A 456 1.58 -26.71 -27.54
C GLU A 456 0.35 -27.49 -28.15
#